data_c87bad507210a8e71884ed63d0c930d8
#
_entry.id   c87bad507210a8e71884ed63d0c930d8
#
_cell.length_a   1.000
_cell.length_b   1.000
_cell.length_c   1.000
_cell.angle_alpha   90.00
_cell.angle_beta   90.00
_cell.angle_gamma   90.00
#
_symmetry.space_group_name_H-M   'P 1'
#
loop_
_entity.id
_entity.type
_entity.pdbx_description
1 polymer ?
#
loop_
_entity_poly.entity_id
_entity_poly.type
_entity_poly.pdbx_seq_one_letter_code
_entity_poly.pdbx_strand_id
1 'polypeptide(L)'
;MLRKLLLKGLVTAAAVALVTHVGMAAPAAGAPLKIGIIGAGHIGGTLARLWVAAGHDVLISSRHPEELRPLAQSLGPKASVGTPREAALFGDVVLVSVPYGALPQLGRDLKAELAGKIVLDTGNPYPQRDGDMAIEARRVGTGVASLRYLPGVRLVRVFNAINSDDLASDAHRPGQPFAIPLAGDDPEALAVAQRLVRDAGFEPVVVGPLSRAHEFDVGTPVYTRLMTASQLRQALGLK
;
A
#
# COMPACT_ATOMS: atom_id res chain seq x y z
N MET A 1 81.11 1.68 -11.00
CA MET A 1 79.98 1.62 -12.00
C MET A 1 78.65 1.39 -11.27
N LEU A 2 77.88 2.44 -11.12
CA LEU A 2 76.64 2.48 -10.32
C LEU A 2 75.46 2.24 -11.27
N ARG A 3 74.69 1.12 -11.11
CA ARG A 3 73.43 0.88 -11.82
C ARG A 3 72.29 1.49 -11.02
N LYS A 4 71.65 2.51 -11.59
CA LYS A 4 70.38 3.09 -11.09
C LYS A 4 69.21 2.20 -11.46
N LEU A 5 68.48 1.66 -10.47
CA LEU A 5 67.17 1.04 -10.66
C LEU A 5 66.12 2.15 -10.62
N LEU A 6 65.38 2.27 -11.71
CA LEU A 6 64.17 3.12 -11.79
C LEU A 6 62.93 2.27 -11.38
N LEU A 7 62.35 2.64 -10.23
CA LEU A 7 61.10 2.07 -9.77
C LEU A 7 59.94 2.85 -10.41
N LYS A 8 59.21 2.24 -11.35
CA LYS A 8 57.99 2.82 -11.93
C LYS A 8 56.82 2.48 -10.99
N GLY A 9 56.33 3.49 -10.26
CA GLY A 9 55.12 3.39 -9.46
C GLY A 9 53.87 3.39 -10.35
N LEU A 10 53.10 2.33 -10.28
CA LEU A 10 51.79 2.20 -10.93
C LEU A 10 50.75 2.81 -10.00
N VAL A 11 50.20 3.98 -10.36
CA VAL A 11 49.07 4.60 -9.66
C VAL A 11 47.80 4.04 -10.25
N THR A 12 47.15 3.15 -9.54
CA THR A 12 45.81 2.67 -9.89
C THR A 12 44.78 3.68 -9.33
N ALA A 13 44.15 4.43 -10.22
CA ALA A 13 43.00 5.26 -9.89
C ALA A 13 41.75 4.38 -9.72
N ALA A 14 41.27 4.25 -8.51
CA ALA A 14 39.96 3.64 -8.24
C ALA A 14 38.86 4.65 -8.54
N ALA A 15 38.08 4.40 -9.61
CA ALA A 15 36.89 5.16 -9.90
C ALA A 15 35.77 4.74 -8.94
N VAL A 16 35.44 5.60 -7.98
CA VAL A 16 34.24 5.44 -7.14
C VAL A 16 33.03 5.87 -7.95
N ALA A 17 32.23 4.92 -8.41
CA ALA A 17 30.94 5.20 -9.04
C ALA A 17 29.94 5.68 -7.97
N LEU A 18 29.64 6.97 -8.01
CA LEU A 18 28.59 7.55 -7.17
C LEU A 18 27.24 7.14 -7.74
N VAL A 19 26.60 6.12 -7.13
CA VAL A 19 25.23 5.75 -7.45
C VAL A 19 24.29 6.79 -6.84
N THR A 20 23.89 7.77 -7.64
CA THR A 20 22.85 8.73 -7.26
C THR A 20 21.51 8.00 -7.25
N HIS A 21 20.99 7.71 -6.07
CA HIS A 21 19.60 7.31 -5.89
C HIS A 21 18.73 8.53 -6.23
N VAL A 22 18.13 8.52 -7.42
CA VAL A 22 17.05 9.46 -7.75
C VAL A 22 15.83 8.99 -6.96
N GLY A 23 15.69 9.53 -5.76
CA GLY A 23 14.45 9.38 -5.00
C GLY A 23 13.32 10.02 -5.79
N MET A 24 12.27 9.26 -6.12
CA MET A 24 11.03 9.86 -6.65
C MET A 24 10.48 10.80 -5.59
N ALA A 25 10.44 12.09 -5.89
CA ALA A 25 9.84 13.08 -5.01
C ALA A 25 8.34 12.76 -4.82
N ALA A 26 7.85 12.88 -3.58
CA ALA A 26 6.43 12.76 -3.32
C ALA A 26 5.64 13.81 -4.10
N PRO A 27 4.44 13.44 -4.61
CA PRO A 27 3.57 14.40 -5.29
C PRO A 27 3.22 15.56 -4.35
N ALA A 28 3.18 16.78 -4.89
CA ALA A 28 2.81 17.98 -4.13
C ALA A 28 1.46 17.79 -3.43
N ALA A 29 1.34 18.29 -2.19
CA ALA A 29 0.10 18.22 -1.43
C ALA A 29 -1.06 18.82 -2.25
N GLY A 30 -2.10 18.01 -2.50
CA GLY A 30 -3.29 18.44 -3.27
C GLY A 30 -3.29 18.08 -4.76
N ALA A 31 -2.17 17.72 -5.40
CA ALA A 31 -2.18 17.28 -6.80
C ALA A 31 -2.81 15.88 -6.95
N PRO A 32 -3.54 15.60 -8.06
CA PRO A 32 -4.03 14.25 -8.35
C PRO A 32 -2.88 13.23 -8.33
N LEU A 33 -3.15 12.05 -7.75
CA LEU A 33 -2.24 10.92 -7.75
C LEU A 33 -2.61 9.96 -8.87
N LYS A 34 -1.63 9.24 -9.38
CA LYS A 34 -1.85 8.02 -10.15
C LYS A 34 -1.90 6.84 -9.19
N ILE A 35 -3.00 6.11 -9.15
CA ILE A 35 -3.22 5.00 -8.23
C ILE A 35 -3.43 3.72 -9.02
N GLY A 36 -2.51 2.78 -8.87
CA GLY A 36 -2.68 1.43 -9.40
C GLY A 36 -3.40 0.55 -8.38
N ILE A 37 -4.45 -0.14 -8.80
CA ILE A 37 -5.20 -1.06 -7.92
C ILE A 37 -5.03 -2.49 -8.41
N ILE A 38 -4.35 -3.31 -7.62
CA ILE A 38 -4.20 -4.75 -7.87
C ILE A 38 -5.26 -5.47 -7.05
N GLY A 39 -6.31 -5.92 -7.74
CA GLY A 39 -7.47 -6.54 -7.13
C GLY A 39 -8.65 -5.57 -6.96
N ALA A 40 -9.51 -5.49 -7.96
CA ALA A 40 -10.71 -4.65 -7.99
C ALA A 40 -11.97 -5.41 -7.50
N GLY A 41 -11.85 -6.15 -6.39
CA GLY A 41 -12.98 -6.75 -5.67
C GLY A 41 -13.77 -5.70 -4.87
N HIS A 42 -14.51 -6.13 -3.84
CA HIS A 42 -15.36 -5.21 -3.05
C HIS A 42 -14.58 -4.03 -2.46
N ILE A 43 -13.46 -4.26 -1.79
CA ILE A 43 -12.64 -3.18 -1.21
C ILE A 43 -11.97 -2.35 -2.31
N GLY A 44 -11.22 -3.00 -3.22
CA GLY A 44 -10.48 -2.27 -4.26
C GLY A 44 -11.38 -1.52 -5.24
N GLY A 45 -12.53 -2.09 -5.61
CA GLY A 45 -13.51 -1.44 -6.47
C GLY A 45 -14.21 -0.26 -5.78
N THR A 46 -14.52 -0.35 -4.48
CA THR A 46 -15.07 0.77 -3.70
C THR A 46 -14.06 1.90 -3.58
N LEU A 47 -12.79 1.59 -3.23
CA LEU A 47 -11.73 2.60 -3.15
C LEU A 47 -11.47 3.26 -4.51
N ALA A 48 -11.54 2.49 -5.61
CA ALA A 48 -11.46 3.07 -6.96
C ALA A 48 -12.52 4.16 -7.19
N ARG A 49 -13.79 3.88 -6.82
CA ARG A 49 -14.88 4.87 -6.92
C ARG A 49 -14.59 6.13 -6.12
N LEU A 50 -14.20 5.95 -4.85
CA LEU A 50 -13.96 7.07 -3.94
C LEU A 50 -12.80 7.94 -4.41
N TRP A 51 -11.71 7.33 -4.85
CA TRP A 51 -10.53 8.07 -5.29
C TRP A 51 -10.71 8.72 -6.67
N VAL A 52 -11.44 8.09 -7.60
CA VAL A 52 -11.84 8.75 -8.86
C VAL A 52 -12.73 9.96 -8.57
N ALA A 53 -13.70 9.84 -7.66
CA ALA A 53 -14.55 10.95 -7.24
C ALA A 53 -13.76 12.08 -6.56
N ALA A 54 -12.69 11.74 -5.83
CA ALA A 54 -11.75 12.70 -5.24
C ALA A 54 -10.78 13.33 -6.28
N GLY A 55 -10.86 12.92 -7.55
CA GLY A 55 -10.10 13.52 -8.65
C GLY A 55 -8.78 12.84 -9.01
N HIS A 56 -8.48 11.66 -8.43
CA HIS A 56 -7.30 10.86 -8.77
C HIS A 56 -7.47 10.12 -10.09
N ASP A 57 -6.35 9.80 -10.76
CA ASP A 57 -6.32 8.91 -11.91
C ASP A 57 -6.09 7.47 -11.42
N VAL A 58 -7.00 6.55 -11.76
CA VAL A 58 -6.99 5.19 -11.20
C VAL A 58 -6.92 4.15 -12.32
N LEU A 59 -5.98 3.21 -12.22
CA LEU A 59 -5.96 2.01 -13.04
C LEU A 59 -6.34 0.80 -12.18
N ILE A 60 -7.52 0.22 -12.46
CA ILE A 60 -7.99 -0.99 -11.80
C ILE A 60 -7.52 -2.23 -12.53
N SER A 61 -7.16 -3.27 -11.80
CA SER A 61 -6.66 -4.50 -12.41
C SER A 61 -7.17 -5.77 -11.72
N SER A 62 -7.28 -6.83 -12.51
CA SER A 62 -7.53 -8.19 -12.06
C SER A 62 -6.80 -9.18 -12.97
N ARG A 63 -6.94 -10.48 -12.69
CA ARG A 63 -6.47 -11.55 -13.59
C ARG A 63 -7.27 -11.61 -14.90
N HIS A 64 -8.46 -11.02 -14.91
CA HIS A 64 -9.40 -10.92 -16.03
C HIS A 64 -9.79 -9.44 -16.23
N PRO A 65 -8.88 -8.62 -16.82
CA PRO A 65 -9.10 -7.17 -16.93
C PRO A 65 -10.36 -6.80 -17.73
N GLU A 66 -10.73 -7.63 -18.71
CA GLU A 66 -11.93 -7.44 -19.55
C GLU A 66 -13.22 -7.37 -18.74
N GLU A 67 -13.31 -8.08 -17.62
CA GLU A 67 -14.47 -8.09 -16.72
C GLU A 67 -14.60 -6.76 -15.93
N LEU A 68 -13.55 -5.97 -15.85
CA LEU A 68 -13.54 -4.69 -15.15
C LEU A 68 -13.96 -3.50 -16.01
N ARG A 69 -14.13 -3.68 -17.32
CA ARG A 69 -14.52 -2.59 -18.24
C ARG A 69 -15.82 -1.90 -17.86
N PRO A 70 -16.92 -2.61 -17.45
CA PRO A 70 -18.14 -1.94 -17.00
C PRO A 70 -17.90 -1.07 -15.76
N LEU A 71 -17.08 -1.54 -14.80
CA LEU A 71 -16.73 -0.76 -13.62
C LEU A 71 -15.97 0.52 -14.05
N ALA A 72 -14.91 0.41 -14.84
CA ALA A 72 -14.15 1.58 -15.27
C ALA A 72 -15.00 2.59 -16.03
N GLN A 73 -15.86 2.12 -16.94
CA GLN A 73 -16.82 3.00 -17.64
C GLN A 73 -17.75 3.74 -16.69
N SER A 74 -18.26 3.07 -15.65
CA SER A 74 -19.11 3.70 -14.63
C SER A 74 -18.39 4.75 -13.78
N LEU A 75 -17.06 4.67 -13.68
CA LEU A 75 -16.22 5.61 -12.92
C LEU A 75 -15.82 6.85 -13.73
N GLY A 76 -15.94 6.78 -15.06
CA GLY A 76 -15.64 7.89 -15.95
C GLY A 76 -14.18 7.98 -16.43
N PRO A 77 -13.75 9.10 -17.03
CA PRO A 77 -12.51 9.20 -17.80
C PRO A 77 -11.21 9.09 -16.97
N LYS A 78 -11.31 9.21 -15.66
CA LYS A 78 -10.16 9.05 -14.74
C LYS A 78 -9.91 7.60 -14.32
N ALA A 79 -10.76 6.66 -14.74
CA ALA A 79 -10.59 5.24 -14.52
C ALA A 79 -10.15 4.52 -15.79
N SER A 80 -9.18 3.65 -15.66
CA SER A 80 -8.72 2.76 -16.73
C SER A 80 -8.58 1.32 -16.22
N VAL A 81 -8.47 0.38 -17.16
CA VAL A 81 -8.35 -1.06 -16.85
C VAL A 81 -7.03 -1.57 -17.39
N GLY A 82 -6.39 -2.45 -16.65
CA GLY A 82 -5.18 -3.13 -17.09
C GLY A 82 -4.90 -4.41 -16.31
N THR A 83 -3.75 -4.98 -16.60
CA THR A 83 -3.16 -6.10 -15.88
C THR A 83 -2.59 -5.64 -14.53
N PRO A 84 -2.34 -6.54 -13.58
CA PRO A 84 -1.64 -6.21 -12.33
C PRO A 84 -0.28 -5.53 -12.56
N ARG A 85 0.46 -5.92 -13.60
CA ARG A 85 1.75 -5.31 -13.98
C ARG A 85 1.57 -3.87 -14.47
N GLU A 86 0.58 -3.63 -15.31
CA GLU A 86 0.27 -2.27 -15.77
C GLU A 86 -0.19 -1.38 -14.61
N ALA A 87 -0.97 -1.90 -13.66
CA ALA A 87 -1.36 -1.16 -12.46
C ALA A 87 -0.15 -0.81 -11.58
N ALA A 88 0.79 -1.75 -11.39
CA ALA A 88 2.03 -1.52 -10.65
C ALA A 88 2.93 -0.47 -11.31
N LEU A 89 3.01 -0.47 -12.63
CA LEU A 89 3.78 0.53 -13.40
C LEU A 89 3.11 1.91 -13.42
N PHE A 90 1.78 1.95 -13.56
CA PHE A 90 0.99 3.17 -13.66
C PHE A 90 1.01 3.99 -12.36
N GLY A 91 0.84 3.32 -11.20
CA GLY A 91 0.62 3.99 -9.92
C GLY A 91 1.89 4.63 -9.36
N ASP A 92 1.80 5.87 -8.88
CA ASP A 92 2.73 6.44 -7.91
C ASP A 92 2.52 5.75 -6.55
N VAL A 93 1.26 5.36 -6.29
CA VAL A 93 0.82 4.55 -5.16
C VAL A 93 0.11 3.31 -5.69
N VAL A 94 0.37 2.16 -5.08
CA VAL A 94 -0.26 0.90 -5.47
C VAL A 94 -1.08 0.34 -4.31
N LEU A 95 -2.38 0.14 -4.53
CA LEU A 95 -3.23 -0.61 -3.62
C LEU A 95 -3.13 -2.11 -3.95
N VAL A 96 -2.82 -2.93 -2.97
CA VAL A 96 -2.88 -4.40 -3.06
C VAL A 96 -4.08 -4.88 -2.26
N SER A 97 -5.12 -5.31 -2.98
CA SER A 97 -6.42 -5.75 -2.43
C SER A 97 -6.81 -7.13 -2.99
N VAL A 98 -5.94 -8.10 -2.77
CA VAL A 98 -6.11 -9.49 -3.24
C VAL A 98 -6.26 -10.45 -2.05
N PRO A 99 -6.75 -11.69 -2.26
CA PRO A 99 -6.68 -12.73 -1.24
C PRO A 99 -5.24 -12.88 -0.72
N TYR A 100 -5.08 -12.98 0.61
CA TYR A 100 -3.76 -12.93 1.27
C TYR A 100 -2.79 -13.99 0.73
N GLY A 101 -3.28 -15.18 0.42
CA GLY A 101 -2.50 -16.26 -0.18
C GLY A 101 -1.89 -15.96 -1.55
N ALA A 102 -2.34 -14.89 -2.22
CA ALA A 102 -1.77 -14.47 -3.50
C ALA A 102 -0.51 -13.59 -3.37
N LEU A 103 -0.21 -13.04 -2.18
CA LEU A 103 0.91 -12.11 -1.97
C LEU A 103 2.28 -12.69 -2.35
N PRO A 104 2.64 -13.95 -2.02
CA PRO A 104 3.95 -14.49 -2.38
C PRO A 104 4.19 -14.53 -3.89
N GLN A 105 3.16 -14.91 -4.66
CA GLN A 105 3.27 -14.95 -6.12
C GLN A 105 3.32 -13.54 -6.69
N LEU A 106 2.43 -12.66 -6.24
CA LEU A 106 2.39 -11.27 -6.65
C LEU A 106 3.73 -10.55 -6.42
N GLY A 107 4.32 -10.75 -5.23
CA GLY A 107 5.60 -10.14 -4.90
C GLY A 107 6.78 -10.67 -5.73
N ARG A 108 6.73 -11.94 -6.17
CA ARG A 108 7.72 -12.46 -7.13
C ARG A 108 7.54 -11.87 -8.52
N ASP A 109 6.29 -11.87 -9.01
CA ASP A 109 5.96 -11.48 -10.39
C ASP A 109 6.13 -9.98 -10.66
N LEU A 110 5.91 -9.15 -9.63
CA LEU A 110 5.91 -7.69 -9.73
C LEU A 110 7.03 -7.02 -8.91
N LYS A 111 8.06 -7.79 -8.53
CA LYS A 111 9.16 -7.29 -7.69
C LYS A 111 9.81 -6.02 -8.25
N ALA A 112 10.06 -5.98 -9.54
CA ALA A 112 10.72 -4.86 -10.19
C ALA A 112 9.80 -3.62 -10.27
N GLU A 113 8.52 -3.83 -10.59
CA GLU A 113 7.53 -2.77 -10.78
C GLU A 113 7.10 -2.13 -9.45
N LEU A 114 7.14 -2.90 -8.36
CA LEU A 114 6.79 -2.44 -7.02
C LEU A 114 7.98 -1.87 -6.23
N ALA A 115 9.22 -2.09 -6.68
CA ALA A 115 10.41 -1.64 -5.96
C ALA A 115 10.39 -0.12 -5.70
N GLY A 116 10.53 0.26 -4.42
CA GLY A 116 10.53 1.66 -3.95
C GLY A 116 9.17 2.34 -3.95
N LYS A 117 8.11 1.69 -4.45
CA LYS A 117 6.76 2.29 -4.47
C LYS A 117 6.09 2.27 -3.11
N ILE A 118 5.19 3.23 -2.90
CA ILE A 118 4.26 3.20 -1.78
C ILE A 118 3.20 2.15 -2.09
N VAL A 119 3.08 1.17 -1.19
CA VAL A 119 2.10 0.09 -1.32
C VAL A 119 1.15 0.10 -0.13
N LEU A 120 -0.15 0.21 -0.42
CA LEU A 120 -1.24 0.11 0.55
C LEU A 120 -1.73 -1.35 0.56
N ASP A 121 -1.61 -2.02 1.71
CA ASP A 121 -2.03 -3.42 1.88
C ASP A 121 -3.32 -3.51 2.70
N THR A 122 -4.36 -4.07 2.08
CA THR A 122 -5.66 -4.34 2.71
C THR A 122 -5.88 -5.81 3.04
N GLY A 123 -4.92 -6.68 2.73
CA GLY A 123 -5.07 -8.12 2.78
C GLY A 123 -5.27 -8.64 4.21
N ASN A 124 -6.23 -9.53 4.43
CA ASN A 124 -6.47 -10.21 5.70
C ASN A 124 -6.23 -11.71 5.55
N PRO A 125 -5.36 -12.32 6.40
CA PRO A 125 -5.11 -13.75 6.39
C PRO A 125 -6.23 -14.51 7.08
N TYR A 126 -6.91 -15.41 6.34
CA TYR A 126 -7.94 -16.30 6.88
C TYR A 126 -7.48 -17.76 6.72
N PRO A 127 -7.26 -18.51 7.83
CA PRO A 127 -6.77 -19.89 7.78
C PRO A 127 -7.59 -20.81 6.87
N GLN A 128 -8.91 -20.61 6.82
CA GLN A 128 -9.81 -21.39 5.96
C GLN A 128 -9.58 -21.19 4.46
N ARG A 129 -9.00 -20.04 4.07
CA ARG A 129 -8.69 -19.69 2.68
C ARG A 129 -7.21 -19.80 2.36
N ASP A 130 -6.36 -19.39 3.29
CA ASP A 130 -4.94 -19.14 3.05
C ASP A 130 -4.02 -20.16 3.80
N GLY A 131 -4.61 -21.13 4.55
CA GLY A 131 -3.88 -22.22 5.20
C GLY A 131 -2.84 -21.77 6.23
N ASP A 132 -1.72 -22.49 6.30
CA ASP A 132 -0.62 -22.26 7.26
C ASP A 132 0.01 -20.88 7.12
N MET A 133 0.02 -20.33 5.93
CA MET A 133 0.49 -18.97 5.68
C MET A 133 -0.30 -17.94 6.50
N ALA A 134 -1.61 -18.13 6.64
CA ALA A 134 -2.44 -17.26 7.47
C ALA A 134 -2.15 -17.41 8.96
N ILE A 135 -1.88 -18.63 9.41
CA ILE A 135 -1.52 -18.91 10.81
C ILE A 135 -0.20 -18.19 11.16
N GLU A 136 0.80 -18.32 10.30
CA GLU A 136 2.11 -17.66 10.51
C GLU A 136 1.97 -16.12 10.45
N ALA A 137 1.22 -15.59 9.49
CA ALA A 137 1.01 -14.15 9.38
C ALA A 137 0.34 -13.56 10.63
N ARG A 138 -0.65 -14.24 11.18
CA ARG A 138 -1.29 -13.83 12.45
C ARG A 138 -0.34 -13.90 13.64
N ARG A 139 0.56 -14.89 13.65
CA ARG A 139 1.53 -15.08 14.74
C ARG A 139 2.58 -13.96 14.78
N VAL A 140 3.08 -13.51 13.60
CA VAL A 140 4.14 -12.49 13.52
C VAL A 140 3.61 -11.07 13.30
N GLY A 141 2.31 -10.92 13.07
CA GLY A 141 1.67 -9.68 12.64
C GLY A 141 1.56 -9.59 11.13
N THR A 142 0.33 -9.33 10.62
CA THR A 142 0.04 -9.37 9.18
C THR A 142 0.86 -8.36 8.39
N GLY A 143 1.05 -7.14 8.90
CA GLY A 143 1.86 -6.12 8.22
C GLY A 143 3.32 -6.55 8.03
N VAL A 144 3.93 -7.11 9.08
CA VAL A 144 5.31 -7.63 9.03
C VAL A 144 5.42 -8.81 8.07
N ALA A 145 4.43 -9.71 8.07
CA ALA A 145 4.41 -10.85 7.15
C ALA A 145 4.23 -10.40 5.69
N SER A 146 3.33 -9.43 5.43
CA SER A 146 3.12 -8.87 4.09
C SER A 146 4.40 -8.26 3.51
N LEU A 147 5.18 -7.54 4.32
CA LEU A 147 6.44 -6.94 3.88
C LEU A 147 7.48 -8.01 3.43
N ARG A 148 7.46 -9.21 4.03
CA ARG A 148 8.33 -10.32 3.60
C ARG A 148 7.97 -10.83 2.19
N TYR A 149 6.68 -10.77 1.84
CA TYR A 149 6.20 -11.17 0.51
C TYR A 149 6.34 -10.07 -0.54
N LEU A 150 6.42 -8.80 -0.10
CA LEU A 150 6.56 -7.62 -0.96
C LEU A 150 7.87 -6.87 -0.64
N PRO A 151 9.04 -7.49 -0.90
CA PRO A 151 10.32 -6.89 -0.52
C PRO A 151 10.64 -5.63 -1.33
N GLY A 152 11.17 -4.62 -0.66
CA GLY A 152 11.62 -3.37 -1.30
C GLY A 152 10.52 -2.34 -1.54
N VAL A 153 9.30 -2.56 -1.04
CA VAL A 153 8.22 -1.58 -1.07
C VAL A 153 8.22 -0.72 0.19
N ARG A 154 7.58 0.44 0.12
CA ARG A 154 7.26 1.33 1.24
C ARG A 154 5.84 1.00 1.70
N LEU A 155 5.70 -0.02 2.55
CA LEU A 155 4.41 -0.63 2.90
C LEU A 155 3.67 0.19 3.96
N VAL A 156 2.38 0.43 3.70
CA VAL A 156 1.43 0.92 4.70
C VAL A 156 0.28 -0.08 4.79
N ARG A 157 0.04 -0.58 5.98
CA ARG A 157 -1.12 -1.40 6.30
C ARG A 157 -2.32 -0.49 6.55
N VAL A 158 -3.40 -0.60 5.77
CA VAL A 158 -4.56 0.31 5.83
C VAL A 158 -5.80 -0.32 5.17
N PHE A 159 -7.00 0.10 5.54
CA PHE A 159 -8.30 -0.39 5.05
C PHE A 159 -8.57 -1.90 5.27
N ASN A 160 -7.73 -2.58 6.01
CA ASN A 160 -7.92 -3.99 6.36
C ASN A 160 -8.95 -4.18 7.50
N ALA A 161 -9.17 -3.16 8.32
CA ALA A 161 -10.01 -3.23 9.52
C ALA A 161 -11.41 -2.61 9.32
N ILE A 162 -11.88 -2.49 8.08
CA ILE A 162 -13.24 -2.05 7.75
C ILE A 162 -13.91 -3.09 6.86
N ASN A 163 -15.22 -3.33 7.05
CA ASN A 163 -16.01 -4.15 6.14
C ASN A 163 -16.22 -3.45 4.80
N SER A 164 -16.39 -4.23 3.74
CA SER A 164 -16.65 -3.68 2.39
C SER A 164 -17.95 -2.88 2.31
N ASP A 165 -18.97 -3.30 3.03
CA ASP A 165 -20.27 -2.63 3.04
C ASP A 165 -20.18 -1.30 3.79
N ASP A 166 -19.54 -1.28 4.96
CA ASP A 166 -19.29 -0.07 5.73
C ASP A 166 -18.37 0.91 4.97
N LEU A 167 -17.36 0.39 4.24
CA LEU A 167 -16.51 1.21 3.38
C LEU A 167 -17.31 1.91 2.27
N ALA A 168 -18.35 1.26 1.75
CA ALA A 168 -19.18 1.83 0.70
C ALA A 168 -20.26 2.78 1.25
N SER A 169 -20.89 2.45 2.38
CA SER A 169 -22.03 3.19 2.93
C SER A 169 -21.64 4.38 3.79
N ASP A 170 -20.50 4.30 4.48
CA ASP A 170 -20.09 5.30 5.46
C ASP A 170 -18.99 6.27 4.97
N ALA A 171 -18.55 6.10 3.70
CA ALA A 171 -17.69 7.08 3.05
C ALA A 171 -18.40 8.44 2.99
N HIS A 172 -17.69 9.51 3.38
CA HIS A 172 -18.23 10.89 3.38
C HIS A 172 -19.54 11.05 4.16
N ARG A 173 -19.76 10.24 5.19
CA ARG A 173 -20.96 10.32 6.03
C ARG A 173 -21.14 11.72 6.64
N PRO A 174 -22.38 12.19 6.84
CA PRO A 174 -22.63 13.45 7.55
C PRO A 174 -22.10 13.40 8.99
N GLY A 175 -21.59 14.55 9.46
CA GLY A 175 -21.05 14.67 10.81
C GLY A 175 -19.63 14.14 10.95
N GLN A 176 -19.33 13.49 12.08
CA GLN A 176 -17.98 13.02 12.37
C GLN A 176 -17.65 11.75 11.55
N PRO A 177 -16.57 11.73 10.74
CA PRO A 177 -16.19 10.55 9.98
C PRO A 177 -15.74 9.40 10.90
N PHE A 178 -15.92 8.17 10.42
CA PHE A 178 -15.29 7.02 11.05
C PHE A 178 -13.80 6.98 10.75
N ALA A 179 -13.05 6.38 11.67
CA ALA A 179 -11.62 6.30 11.59
C ALA A 179 -11.14 5.02 10.88
N ILE A 180 -10.08 5.17 10.11
CA ILE A 180 -9.32 4.06 9.52
C ILE A 180 -7.95 4.02 10.20
N PRO A 181 -7.61 2.92 10.90
CA PRO A 181 -6.27 2.72 11.43
C PRO A 181 -5.27 2.45 10.30
N LEU A 182 -4.06 2.99 10.45
CA LEU A 182 -2.96 2.71 9.53
C LEU A 182 -1.62 2.62 10.27
N ALA A 183 -0.71 1.78 9.75
CA ALA A 183 0.63 1.59 10.28
C ALA A 183 1.65 1.43 9.14
N GLY A 184 2.85 1.97 9.35
CA GLY A 184 3.94 1.92 8.38
C GLY A 184 5.20 2.50 8.96
N ASP A 185 6.35 2.23 8.32
CA ASP A 185 7.66 2.67 8.80
C ASP A 185 8.18 3.91 8.07
N ASP A 186 7.62 4.23 6.91
CA ASP A 186 8.03 5.36 6.08
C ASP A 186 7.09 6.56 6.28
N PRO A 187 7.58 7.71 6.77
CA PRO A 187 6.74 8.88 7.07
C PRO A 187 6.04 9.47 5.85
N GLU A 188 6.68 9.43 4.67
CA GLU A 188 6.11 9.95 3.44
C GLU A 188 5.00 9.02 2.92
N ALA A 189 5.22 7.70 2.97
CA ALA A 189 4.19 6.72 2.65
C ALA A 189 2.98 6.84 3.58
N LEU A 190 3.21 7.06 4.88
CA LEU A 190 2.14 7.33 5.86
C LEU A 190 1.38 8.62 5.52
N ALA A 191 2.07 9.70 5.14
CA ALA A 191 1.42 10.95 4.76
C ALA A 191 0.51 10.78 3.53
N VAL A 192 0.99 10.05 2.51
CA VAL A 192 0.20 9.72 1.32
C VAL A 192 -1.00 8.84 1.67
N ALA A 193 -0.80 7.81 2.48
CA ALA A 193 -1.89 6.93 2.92
C ALA A 193 -2.95 7.69 3.72
N GLN A 194 -2.56 8.58 4.64
CA GLN A 194 -3.48 9.45 5.38
C GLN A 194 -4.30 10.35 4.44
N ARG A 195 -3.67 10.91 3.41
CA ARG A 195 -4.38 11.67 2.40
C ARG A 195 -5.43 10.83 1.70
N LEU A 196 -5.07 9.64 1.21
CA LEU A 196 -5.99 8.74 0.51
C LEU A 196 -7.12 8.21 1.40
N VAL A 197 -6.91 8.10 2.71
CA VAL A 197 -7.97 7.81 3.68
C VAL A 197 -8.96 8.97 3.76
N ARG A 198 -8.48 10.23 3.83
CA ARG A 198 -9.36 11.43 3.83
C ARG A 198 -10.10 11.57 2.50
N ASP A 199 -9.42 11.37 1.40
CA ASP A 199 -10.00 11.44 0.04
C ASP A 199 -11.06 10.34 -0.17
N ALA A 200 -10.99 9.24 0.57
CA ALA A 200 -12.03 8.22 0.65
C ALA A 200 -13.17 8.55 1.67
N GLY A 201 -13.11 9.71 2.35
CA GLY A 201 -14.17 10.16 3.26
C GLY A 201 -14.07 9.67 4.70
N PHE A 202 -12.89 9.22 5.14
CA PHE A 202 -12.64 8.70 6.49
C PHE A 202 -11.57 9.52 7.22
N GLU A 203 -11.47 9.36 8.54
CA GLU A 203 -10.42 9.98 9.35
C GLU A 203 -9.25 9.02 9.55
N PRO A 204 -8.02 9.35 9.12
CA PRO A 204 -6.87 8.48 9.34
C PRO A 204 -6.36 8.54 10.77
N VAL A 205 -6.09 7.39 11.38
CA VAL A 205 -5.43 7.28 12.68
C VAL A 205 -4.15 6.47 12.53
N VAL A 206 -3.00 7.15 12.58
CA VAL A 206 -1.70 6.49 12.56
C VAL A 206 -1.48 5.79 13.89
N VAL A 207 -1.39 4.46 13.85
CA VAL A 207 -1.16 3.61 15.04
C VAL A 207 0.31 3.56 15.41
N GLY A 208 1.20 3.61 14.42
CA GLY A 208 2.65 3.61 14.62
C GLY A 208 3.39 2.87 13.51
N PRO A 209 4.58 2.29 13.84
CA PRO A 209 5.35 1.51 12.89
C PRO A 209 4.57 0.27 12.41
N LEU A 210 5.00 -0.32 11.31
CA LEU A 210 4.33 -1.47 10.68
C LEU A 210 4.16 -2.66 11.64
N SER A 211 5.07 -2.81 12.60
CA SER A 211 4.97 -3.82 13.66
C SER A 211 3.73 -3.68 14.53
N ARG A 212 3.15 -2.46 14.66
CA ARG A 212 1.91 -2.21 15.40
C ARG A 212 0.64 -2.51 14.60
N ALA A 213 0.75 -2.86 13.32
CA ALA A 213 -0.40 -3.21 12.50
C ALA A 213 -1.21 -4.39 13.08
N HIS A 214 -0.58 -5.28 13.85
CA HIS A 214 -1.25 -6.39 14.52
C HIS A 214 -2.36 -5.94 15.50
N GLU A 215 -2.31 -4.70 15.97
CA GLU A 215 -3.30 -4.16 16.93
C GLU A 215 -4.68 -3.91 16.28
N PHE A 216 -4.75 -3.88 14.94
CA PHE A 216 -5.99 -3.77 14.18
C PHE A 216 -6.17 -4.89 13.13
N ASP A 217 -5.48 -6.00 13.29
CA ASP A 217 -5.65 -7.21 12.49
C ASP A 217 -6.91 -8.01 12.88
N VAL A 218 -7.23 -9.00 12.08
CA VAL A 218 -8.37 -9.91 12.29
C VAL A 218 -8.38 -10.48 13.71
N GLY A 219 -9.51 -10.35 14.40
CA GLY A 219 -9.73 -10.86 15.75
C GLY A 219 -9.38 -9.89 16.87
N THR A 220 -8.90 -8.69 16.57
CA THR A 220 -8.69 -7.64 17.58
C THR A 220 -9.99 -6.91 17.91
N PRO A 221 -10.07 -6.23 19.08
CA PRO A 221 -11.28 -5.50 19.50
C PRO A 221 -11.69 -4.36 18.54
N VAL A 222 -10.77 -3.83 17.75
CA VAL A 222 -11.03 -2.72 16.82
C VAL A 222 -11.29 -3.19 15.38
N TYR A 223 -11.04 -4.47 15.10
CA TYR A 223 -11.26 -5.03 13.76
C TYR A 223 -12.74 -4.97 13.37
N THR A 224 -13.04 -4.37 12.23
CA THR A 224 -14.40 -4.17 11.68
C THR A 224 -15.37 -3.44 12.64
N ARG A 225 -14.84 -2.61 13.54
CA ARG A 225 -15.64 -1.75 14.41
C ARG A 225 -15.61 -0.32 13.89
N LEU A 226 -16.79 0.21 13.59
CA LEU A 226 -16.95 1.61 13.22
C LEU A 226 -16.75 2.50 14.45
N MET A 227 -15.66 3.23 14.50
CA MET A 227 -15.25 4.10 15.60
C MET A 227 -14.87 5.48 15.06
N THR A 228 -15.14 6.53 15.81
CA THR A 228 -14.54 7.84 15.58
C THR A 228 -13.04 7.81 15.91
N ALA A 229 -12.28 8.81 15.43
CA ALA A 229 -10.84 8.88 15.72
C ALA A 229 -10.54 8.88 17.23
N SER A 230 -11.36 9.57 18.05
CA SER A 230 -11.21 9.60 19.50
C SER A 230 -11.42 8.23 20.12
N GLN A 231 -12.49 7.53 19.73
CA GLN A 231 -12.78 6.17 20.21
C GLN A 231 -11.69 5.18 19.79
N LEU A 232 -11.21 5.25 18.54
CA LEU A 232 -10.16 4.36 18.07
C LEU A 232 -8.82 4.62 18.78
N ARG A 233 -8.44 5.90 19.00
CA ARG A 233 -7.24 6.24 19.77
C ARG A 233 -7.35 5.71 21.20
N GLN A 234 -8.47 5.88 21.86
CA GLN A 234 -8.70 5.35 23.20
C GLN A 234 -8.59 3.82 23.24
N ALA A 235 -9.20 3.12 22.29
CA ALA A 235 -9.17 1.65 22.22
C ALA A 235 -7.75 1.09 21.99
N LEU A 236 -6.88 1.85 21.29
CA LEU A 236 -5.49 1.49 20.98
C LEU A 236 -4.46 2.11 21.95
N GLY A 237 -4.91 2.82 23.01
CA GLY A 237 -4.02 3.48 23.98
C GLY A 237 -3.13 4.55 23.36
N LEU A 238 -3.57 5.21 22.28
CA LEU A 238 -2.86 6.30 21.62
C LEU A 238 -3.16 7.63 22.31
N LYS A 239 -2.14 8.49 22.41
CA LYS A 239 -2.27 9.87 22.92
C LYS A 239 -2.93 10.80 21.91
#